data_b451d85fba750fabf2d3c67aed5bac8d
#
_entry.id   b451d85fba750fabf2d3c67aed5bac8d
#
_cell.length_a   1.000
_cell.length_b   1.000
_cell.length_c   1.000
_cell.angle_alpha   90.00
_cell.angle_beta   90.00
_cell.angle_gamma   90.00
#
_symmetry.space_group_name_H-M   'P 1'
#
loop_
_entity.id
_entity.type
_entity.pdbx_description
1 polymer ?
#
loop_
_entity_poly.entity_id
_entity_poly.type
_entity_poly.pdbx_seq_one_letter_code
_entity_poly.pdbx_strand_id
1 'polypeptide(L)'
;MFIDHPPPRDKTPNPYKGNRGVMRAWRALKYSLSGFKFAVFEESAFRQELALAAILLPAAIFLPVTAVERVLLIGSILLVLIIELVNSSIEAAIDRISLERHELSKRAKDFGSAAVLIALGLCLLTWASLAGPVIVELVRSAFF
;
A
#
# COMPACT_ATOMS: atom_id res chain seq x y z
N MET A 1 35.83 -17.86 34.53
CA MET A 1 35.62 -17.28 33.21
C MET A 1 34.65 -18.21 32.46
N PHE A 2 33.34 -17.93 32.55
CA PHE A 2 32.32 -18.73 31.86
C PHE A 2 32.28 -18.28 30.42
N ILE A 3 32.64 -19.17 29.50
CA ILE A 3 32.49 -18.96 28.07
C ILE A 3 31.02 -19.24 27.76
N ASP A 4 30.24 -18.15 27.55
CA ASP A 4 28.83 -18.21 27.16
C ASP A 4 28.78 -18.66 25.68
N HIS A 5 28.53 -19.94 25.46
CA HIS A 5 28.32 -20.45 24.12
C HIS A 5 26.89 -20.07 23.69
N PRO A 6 26.72 -19.37 22.56
CA PRO A 6 25.37 -19.08 22.05
C PRO A 6 24.64 -20.41 21.81
N PRO A 7 23.33 -20.48 22.13
CA PRO A 7 22.55 -21.69 21.95
C PRO A 7 22.65 -22.18 20.51
N PRO A 8 22.65 -23.51 20.29
CA PRO A 8 22.72 -24.08 18.95
C PRO A 8 21.57 -23.52 18.09
N ARG A 9 21.91 -22.95 16.93
CA ARG A 9 20.91 -22.48 15.98
C ARG A 9 19.98 -23.64 15.61
N ASP A 10 18.72 -23.48 15.88
CA ASP A 10 17.69 -24.43 15.46
C ASP A 10 17.83 -24.68 13.95
N LYS A 11 18.18 -25.92 13.59
CA LYS A 11 18.37 -26.36 12.22
C LYS A 11 17.06 -26.80 11.55
N THR A 12 15.90 -26.42 12.14
CA THR A 12 14.64 -26.71 11.45
C THR A 12 14.64 -26.06 10.07
N PRO A 13 14.44 -26.84 9.00
CA PRO A 13 14.44 -26.29 7.65
C PRO A 13 13.33 -25.26 7.53
N ASN A 14 13.67 -24.03 7.20
CA ASN A 14 12.67 -22.99 6.94
C ASN A 14 11.79 -23.46 5.77
N PRO A 15 10.49 -23.77 6.02
CA PRO A 15 9.60 -24.33 5.00
C PRO A 15 9.38 -23.39 3.82
N TYR A 16 9.76 -22.12 3.95
CA TYR A 16 9.63 -21.10 2.89
C TYR A 16 10.89 -21.02 2.00
N LYS A 17 11.99 -21.71 2.32
CA LYS A 17 13.28 -21.61 1.62
C LYS A 17 13.50 -22.61 0.47
N GLY A 18 12.55 -23.51 0.16
CA GLY A 18 12.77 -24.70 -0.65
C GLY A 18 12.50 -24.60 -2.16
N ASN A 19 12.01 -23.47 -2.70
CA ASN A 19 11.55 -23.42 -4.09
C ASN A 19 12.38 -22.48 -4.97
N ARG A 20 12.86 -23.00 -6.11
CA ARG A 20 13.63 -22.26 -7.12
C ARG A 20 12.77 -22.04 -8.40
N GLY A 21 13.01 -20.93 -9.12
CA GLY A 21 12.43 -20.68 -10.43
C GLY A 21 10.93 -20.34 -10.44
N VAL A 22 10.20 -20.83 -11.44
CA VAL A 22 8.79 -20.52 -11.74
C VAL A 22 7.85 -20.86 -10.57
N MET A 23 8.10 -21.95 -9.85
CA MET A 23 7.30 -22.35 -8.69
C MET A 23 7.35 -21.31 -7.55
N ARG A 24 8.50 -20.66 -7.36
CA ARG A 24 8.65 -19.57 -6.40
C ARG A 24 7.81 -18.35 -6.81
N ALA A 25 7.87 -17.99 -8.09
CA ALA A 25 7.07 -16.87 -8.64
C ALA A 25 5.56 -17.14 -8.52
N TRP A 26 5.13 -18.36 -8.83
CA TRP A 26 3.73 -18.76 -8.69
C TRP A 26 3.22 -18.69 -7.25
N ARG A 27 4.03 -19.16 -6.29
CA ARG A 27 3.67 -19.03 -4.86
C ARG A 27 3.65 -17.59 -4.39
N ALA A 28 4.61 -16.77 -4.83
CA ALA A 28 4.62 -15.34 -4.51
C ALA A 28 3.34 -14.66 -5.04
N LEU A 29 2.91 -14.97 -6.26
CA LEU A 29 1.66 -14.47 -6.81
C LEU A 29 0.44 -14.88 -5.96
N LYS A 30 0.37 -16.16 -5.56
CA LYS A 30 -0.70 -16.63 -4.67
C LYS A 30 -0.75 -15.87 -3.35
N TYR A 31 0.41 -15.63 -2.73
CA TYR A 31 0.50 -14.87 -1.48
C TYR A 31 0.08 -13.40 -1.69
N SER A 32 0.49 -12.78 -2.80
CA SER A 32 0.05 -11.43 -3.14
C SER A 32 -1.46 -11.35 -3.31
N LEU A 33 -2.07 -12.27 -4.05
CA LEU A 33 -3.53 -12.32 -4.21
C LEU A 33 -4.25 -12.58 -2.88
N SER A 34 -3.68 -13.41 -2.01
CA SER A 34 -4.22 -13.62 -0.66
C SER A 34 -4.14 -12.35 0.18
N GLY A 35 -3.02 -11.61 0.13
CA GLY A 35 -2.86 -10.32 0.81
C GLY A 35 -3.90 -9.30 0.36
N PHE A 36 -4.09 -9.14 -0.96
CA PHE A 36 -5.16 -8.29 -1.50
C PHE A 36 -6.56 -8.72 -1.02
N LYS A 37 -6.82 -10.01 -1.00
CA LYS A 37 -8.10 -10.52 -0.50
C LYS A 37 -8.33 -10.13 0.96
N PHE A 38 -7.35 -10.33 1.83
CA PHE A 38 -7.44 -9.92 3.24
C PHE A 38 -7.67 -8.41 3.37
N ALA A 39 -6.90 -7.58 2.67
CA ALA A 39 -7.06 -6.13 2.70
C ALA A 39 -8.48 -5.69 2.28
N VAL A 40 -9.04 -6.28 1.21
CA VAL A 40 -10.40 -5.95 0.76
C VAL A 40 -11.47 -6.39 1.76
N PHE A 41 -11.31 -7.53 2.43
CA PHE A 41 -12.37 -8.05 3.31
C PHE A 41 -12.27 -7.54 4.75
N GLU A 42 -11.06 -7.29 5.24
CA GLU A 42 -10.83 -7.00 6.65
C GLU A 42 -10.50 -5.53 6.90
N GLU A 43 -9.85 -4.82 5.95
CA GLU A 43 -9.40 -3.44 6.14
C GLU A 43 -10.41 -2.43 5.56
N SER A 44 -11.03 -1.63 6.43
CA SER A 44 -12.02 -0.63 6.01
C SER A 44 -11.38 0.54 5.26
N ALA A 45 -10.19 0.99 5.66
CA ALA A 45 -9.45 2.06 5.00
C ALA A 45 -9.06 1.64 3.58
N PHE A 46 -8.50 0.45 3.40
CA PHE A 46 -8.15 -0.07 2.09
C PHE A 46 -9.34 -0.15 1.14
N ARG A 47 -10.54 -0.54 1.63
CA ARG A 47 -11.76 -0.54 0.80
C ARG A 47 -12.14 0.85 0.31
N GLN A 48 -12.04 1.87 1.17
CA GLN A 48 -12.35 3.26 0.81
C GLN A 48 -11.37 3.79 -0.24
N GLU A 49 -10.09 3.54 -0.06
CA GLU A 49 -9.04 3.92 -1.01
C GLU A 49 -9.17 3.18 -2.33
N LEU A 50 -9.50 1.89 -2.31
CA LEU A 50 -9.76 1.09 -3.50
C LEU A 50 -10.99 1.58 -4.27
N ALA A 51 -12.06 1.97 -3.58
CA ALA A 51 -13.23 2.56 -4.20
C ALA A 51 -12.91 3.91 -4.87
N LEU A 52 -12.09 4.76 -4.23
CA LEU A 52 -11.59 5.98 -4.83
C LEU A 52 -10.70 5.70 -6.04
N ALA A 53 -9.80 4.72 -5.93
CA ALA A 53 -8.94 4.29 -7.03
C ALA A 53 -9.76 3.77 -8.22
N ALA A 54 -10.87 3.07 -7.99
CA ALA A 54 -11.77 2.59 -9.05
C ALA A 54 -12.42 3.73 -9.87
N ILE A 55 -12.50 4.93 -9.31
CA ILE A 55 -12.97 6.14 -9.99
C ILE A 55 -11.78 6.87 -10.64
N LEU A 56 -10.71 7.09 -9.91
CA LEU A 56 -9.59 7.90 -10.35
C LEU A 56 -8.75 7.22 -11.44
N LEU A 57 -8.56 5.89 -11.39
CA LEU A 57 -7.77 5.19 -12.42
C LEU A 57 -8.39 5.32 -13.83
N PRO A 58 -9.69 5.05 -14.03
CA PRO A 58 -10.32 5.37 -15.32
C PRO A 58 -10.21 6.85 -15.69
N ALA A 59 -10.43 7.76 -14.74
CA ALA A 59 -10.28 9.19 -15.01
C ALA A 59 -8.87 9.54 -15.53
N ALA A 60 -7.81 9.03 -14.90
CA ALA A 60 -6.43 9.24 -15.35
C ALA A 60 -6.17 8.71 -16.79
N ILE A 61 -6.86 7.61 -17.17
CA ILE A 61 -6.72 7.02 -18.50
C ILE A 61 -7.37 7.91 -19.58
N PHE A 62 -8.56 8.46 -19.30
CA PHE A 62 -9.36 9.18 -20.28
C PHE A 62 -9.10 10.69 -20.31
N LEU A 63 -8.48 11.29 -19.26
CA LEU A 63 -8.11 12.69 -19.27
C LEU A 63 -7.11 13.00 -20.40
N PRO A 64 -7.27 14.15 -21.11
CA PRO A 64 -6.37 14.61 -22.16
C PRO A 64 -5.09 15.20 -21.56
N VAL A 65 -4.29 14.37 -20.91
CA VAL A 65 -3.02 14.70 -20.30
C VAL A 65 -1.86 14.01 -21.00
N THR A 66 -0.65 14.49 -20.84
CA THR A 66 0.56 13.87 -21.39
C THR A 66 0.82 12.48 -20.78
N ALA A 67 1.64 11.67 -21.45
CA ALA A 67 2.01 10.34 -20.95
C ALA A 67 2.69 10.41 -19.56
N VAL A 68 3.54 11.42 -19.34
CA VAL A 68 4.23 11.62 -18.05
C VAL A 68 3.24 11.97 -16.95
N GLU A 69 2.35 12.93 -17.19
CA GLU A 69 1.30 13.33 -16.25
C GLU A 69 0.39 12.14 -15.90
N ARG A 70 0.01 11.34 -16.90
CA ARG A 70 -0.79 10.13 -16.70
C ARG A 70 -0.10 9.11 -15.78
N VAL A 71 1.19 8.89 -15.99
CA VAL A 71 1.99 7.99 -15.11
C VAL A 71 2.05 8.54 -13.69
N LEU A 72 2.20 9.85 -13.50
CA LEU A 72 2.20 10.48 -12.19
C LEU A 72 0.83 10.37 -11.49
N LEU A 73 -0.26 10.62 -12.22
CA LEU A 73 -1.62 10.47 -11.70
C LEU A 73 -1.90 9.04 -11.23
N ILE A 74 -1.62 8.04 -12.07
CA ILE A 74 -1.78 6.62 -11.72
C ILE A 74 -0.83 6.23 -10.60
N GLY A 75 0.44 6.64 -10.69
CA GLY A 75 1.47 6.31 -9.70
C GLY A 75 1.14 6.81 -8.30
N SER A 76 0.57 8.00 -8.18
CA SER A 76 0.16 8.57 -6.90
C SER A 76 -0.97 7.75 -6.24
N ILE A 77 -1.95 7.26 -7.01
CA ILE A 77 -3.02 6.38 -6.50
C ILE A 77 -2.44 5.04 -6.04
N LEU A 78 -1.61 4.43 -6.88
CA LEU A 78 -0.99 3.14 -6.53
C LEU A 78 -0.10 3.25 -5.29
N LEU A 79 0.58 4.40 -5.11
CA LEU A 79 1.39 4.65 -3.92
C LEU A 79 0.54 4.66 -2.65
N VAL A 80 -0.64 5.30 -2.65
CA VAL A 80 -1.57 5.26 -1.52
C VAL A 80 -1.91 3.82 -1.18
N LEU A 81 -2.36 3.02 -2.15
CA LEU A 81 -2.71 1.61 -1.91
C LEU A 81 -1.53 0.77 -1.41
N ILE A 82 -0.31 1.03 -1.90
CA ILE A 82 0.90 0.34 -1.42
C ILE A 82 1.17 0.68 0.05
N ILE A 83 1.13 1.96 0.40
CA ILE A 83 1.42 2.42 1.77
C ILE A 83 0.35 1.91 2.74
N GLU A 84 -0.92 1.86 2.33
CA GLU A 84 -1.99 1.29 3.16
C GLU A 84 -1.79 -0.22 3.41
N LEU A 85 -1.41 -1.00 2.39
CA LEU A 85 -1.06 -2.41 2.58
C LEU A 85 0.12 -2.60 3.55
N VAL A 86 1.12 -1.72 3.49
CA VAL A 86 2.26 -1.74 4.42
C VAL A 86 1.81 -1.38 5.82
N ASN A 87 0.97 -0.35 5.98
CA ASN A 87 0.38 0.03 7.27
C ASN A 87 -0.39 -1.14 7.89
N SER A 88 -1.32 -1.74 7.15
CA SER A 88 -2.10 -2.91 7.60
C SER A 88 -1.19 -4.08 7.99
N SER A 89 -0.09 -4.30 7.29
CA SER A 89 0.88 -5.35 7.63
C SER A 89 1.62 -5.08 8.94
N ILE A 90 1.93 -3.82 9.23
CA ILE A 90 2.54 -3.38 10.50
C ILE A 90 1.54 -3.58 11.65
N GLU A 91 0.29 -3.17 11.47
CA GLU A 91 -0.77 -3.34 12.46
C GLU A 91 -1.00 -4.81 12.80
N ALA A 92 -1.15 -5.66 11.79
CA ALA A 92 -1.29 -7.10 11.97
C ALA A 92 -0.09 -7.74 12.69
N ALA A 93 1.13 -7.31 12.40
CA ALA A 93 2.32 -7.78 13.07
C ALA A 93 2.35 -7.39 14.56
N ILE A 94 1.99 -6.15 14.88
CA ILE A 94 1.93 -5.63 16.25
C ILE A 94 0.84 -6.35 17.04
N ASP A 95 -0.36 -6.50 16.50
CA ASP A 95 -1.49 -7.17 17.15
C ASP A 95 -1.23 -8.66 17.38
N ARG A 96 -0.41 -9.29 16.52
CA ARG A 96 0.07 -10.66 16.71
C ARG A 96 1.03 -10.81 17.89
N ILE A 97 1.84 -9.75 18.17
CA ILE A 97 2.80 -9.77 19.29
C ILE A 97 2.06 -9.65 20.63
N SER A 98 1.21 -8.64 20.78
CA SER A 98 0.38 -8.45 21.97
C SER A 98 -0.75 -7.46 21.68
N LEU A 99 -1.92 -7.73 22.25
CA LEU A 99 -3.05 -6.79 22.28
C LEU A 99 -2.97 -5.81 23.48
N GLU A 100 -1.99 -5.96 24.35
CA GLU A 100 -1.76 -5.03 25.45
C GLU A 100 -1.27 -3.68 24.94
N ARG A 101 -1.71 -2.61 25.59
CA ARG A 101 -1.27 -1.26 25.25
C ARG A 101 0.17 -1.05 25.64
N HIS A 102 1.04 -0.90 24.66
CA HIS A 102 2.45 -0.60 24.84
C HIS A 102 2.84 0.64 24.03
N GLU A 103 3.64 1.53 24.61
CA GLU A 103 4.01 2.82 23.99
C GLU A 103 4.68 2.64 22.63
N LEU A 104 5.59 1.68 22.48
CA LEU A 104 6.27 1.41 21.19
C LEU A 104 5.31 0.86 20.13
N SER A 105 4.35 0.01 20.54
CA SER A 105 3.32 -0.51 19.63
C SER A 105 2.43 0.63 19.09
N LYS A 106 2.02 1.53 19.99
CA LYS A 106 1.28 2.74 19.62
C LYS A 106 2.07 3.60 18.63
N ARG A 107 3.33 3.91 18.94
CA ARG A 107 4.20 4.72 18.06
C ARG A 107 4.38 4.11 16.68
N ALA A 108 4.52 2.80 16.58
CA ALA A 108 4.67 2.12 15.30
C ALA A 108 3.39 2.22 14.46
N LYS A 109 2.20 2.06 15.06
CA LYS A 109 0.92 2.30 14.39
C LYS A 109 0.75 3.76 13.98
N ASP A 110 1.08 4.71 14.85
CA ASP A 110 1.03 6.15 14.54
C ASP A 110 1.93 6.51 13.35
N PHE A 111 3.12 5.91 13.21
CA PHE A 111 4.00 6.11 12.06
C PHE A 111 3.44 5.54 10.77
N GLY A 112 2.83 4.36 10.82
CA GLY A 112 2.14 3.76 9.68
C GLY A 112 1.01 4.67 9.17
N SER A 113 0.14 5.10 10.08
CA SER A 113 -0.95 6.03 9.77
C SER A 113 -0.45 7.39 9.23
N ALA A 114 0.66 7.92 9.77
CA ALA A 114 1.27 9.15 9.25
C ALA A 114 1.81 8.96 7.83
N ALA A 115 2.36 7.80 7.49
CA ALA A 115 2.82 7.51 6.14
C ALA A 115 1.65 7.47 5.14
N VAL A 116 0.51 6.89 5.52
CA VAL A 116 -0.73 6.92 4.72
C VAL A 116 -1.20 8.35 4.49
N LEU A 117 -1.22 9.18 5.54
CA LEU A 117 -1.60 10.59 5.43
C LEU A 117 -0.71 11.36 4.43
N ILE A 118 0.60 11.12 4.46
CA ILE A 118 1.53 11.75 3.51
C ILE A 118 1.27 11.26 2.07
N ALA A 119 1.01 9.98 1.88
CA ALA A 119 0.69 9.43 0.57
C ALA A 119 -0.62 10.01 0.00
N LEU A 120 -1.66 10.12 0.81
CA LEU A 120 -2.91 10.79 0.44
C LEU A 120 -2.70 12.27 0.09
N GLY A 121 -1.90 12.99 0.88
CA GLY A 121 -1.54 14.39 0.60
C GLY A 121 -0.80 14.53 -0.73
N LEU A 122 0.14 13.64 -1.01
CA LEU A 122 0.87 13.61 -2.29
C LEU A 122 -0.07 13.29 -3.47
N CYS A 123 -0.98 12.33 -3.30
CA CYS A 123 -1.99 12.01 -4.32
C CYS A 123 -2.87 13.22 -4.61
N LEU A 124 -3.40 13.87 -3.58
CA LEU A 124 -4.23 15.07 -3.71
C LEU A 124 -3.47 16.19 -4.42
N LEU A 125 -2.24 16.48 -4.01
CA LEU A 125 -1.40 17.51 -4.64
C LEU A 125 -1.16 17.20 -6.13
N THR A 126 -0.84 15.96 -6.46
CA THR A 126 -0.61 15.52 -7.84
C THR A 126 -1.87 15.72 -8.69
N TRP A 127 -3.01 15.28 -8.20
CA TRP A 127 -4.29 15.42 -8.92
C TRP A 127 -4.75 16.86 -9.03
N ALA A 128 -4.64 17.65 -8.00
CA ALA A 128 -4.97 19.07 -8.03
C ALA A 128 -4.10 19.84 -9.03
N SER A 129 -2.81 19.52 -9.11
CA SER A 129 -1.86 20.21 -9.97
C SER A 129 -1.96 19.80 -11.46
N LEU A 130 -2.19 18.52 -11.75
CA LEU A 130 -2.14 18.00 -13.12
C LEU A 130 -3.53 17.83 -13.73
N ALA A 131 -4.48 17.26 -13.01
CA ALA A 131 -5.84 17.04 -13.50
C ALA A 131 -6.75 18.26 -13.31
N GLY A 132 -6.55 19.03 -12.22
CA GLY A 132 -7.37 20.19 -11.88
C GLY A 132 -7.53 21.19 -13.03
N PRO A 133 -6.46 21.73 -13.62
CA PRO A 133 -6.54 22.68 -14.75
C PRO A 133 -7.27 22.11 -15.97
N VAL A 134 -7.01 20.84 -16.28
CA VAL A 134 -7.64 20.13 -17.42
C VAL A 134 -9.14 19.99 -17.21
N ILE A 135 -9.56 19.59 -16.00
CA ILE A 135 -10.98 19.46 -15.66
C ILE A 135 -11.70 20.82 -15.74
N VAL A 136 -11.08 21.87 -15.21
CA VAL A 136 -11.65 23.23 -15.27
C VAL A 136 -11.86 23.67 -16.73
N GLU A 137 -10.89 23.44 -17.61
CA GLU A 137 -11.00 23.79 -19.02
C GLU A 137 -12.08 22.97 -19.75
N LEU A 138 -12.17 21.66 -19.47
CA LEU A 138 -13.22 20.80 -20.02
C LEU A 138 -14.62 21.25 -19.59
N VAL A 139 -14.80 21.61 -18.32
CA VAL A 139 -16.08 22.12 -17.83
C VAL A 139 -16.42 23.45 -18.48
N ARG A 140 -15.44 24.37 -18.59
CA ARG A 140 -15.62 25.65 -19.21
C ARG A 140 -16.04 25.52 -20.68
N SER A 141 -15.37 24.67 -21.47
CA SER A 141 -15.67 24.44 -22.88
C SER A 141 -17.01 23.73 -23.12
N ALA A 142 -17.55 23.03 -22.14
CA ALA A 142 -18.84 22.34 -22.24
C ALA A 142 -20.04 23.24 -21.91
N PHE A 143 -19.85 24.33 -21.16
CA PHE A 143 -20.93 25.19 -20.68
C PHE A 143 -20.87 26.63 -21.20
N PHE A 144 -19.77 27.03 -21.82
CA PHE A 144 -19.54 28.39 -22.35
C PHE A 144 -18.95 28.36 -23.75
#